data_04382937648e3d07674a5e47f0e10a09
#
_entry.id   04382937648e3d07674a5e47f0e10a09
#
_cell.length_a   1.000
_cell.length_b   1.000
_cell.length_c   1.000
_cell.angle_alpha   90.00
_cell.angle_beta   90.00
_cell.angle_gamma   90.00
#
_symmetry.space_group_name_H-M   'P 1'
#
loop_
_entity.id
_entity.type
_entity.pdbx_description
1 polymer ?
#
loop_
_entity_poly.entity_id
_entity_poly.type
_entity_poly.pdbx_seq_one_letter_code
_entity_poly.pdbx_strand_id
1 'polypeptide(L)'
;MITATMTKHAIHDRAERLAFIAEYVGVGTIQYRFPSEQSEYAEYCITSTGVLIVRNIDSNSIITAYCPNMNKAVAIFRKNGWTNVPYSLKEKIDKNYKVAKKMGFI
;
A
#
# COMPACT_ATOMS: atom_id res chain seq x y z
N MET A 1 8.00 -4.70 8.75
CA MET A 1 9.43 -5.00 8.66
C MET A 1 9.71 -6.04 7.59
N ILE A 2 10.85 -5.97 6.96
CA ILE A 2 11.25 -6.91 5.91
C ILE A 2 11.65 -8.24 6.55
N THR A 3 11.14 -9.34 6.02
CA THR A 3 11.40 -10.65 6.58
C THR A 3 12.73 -11.25 6.08
N ALA A 4 13.31 -12.16 6.87
CA ALA A 4 14.57 -12.82 6.51
C ALA A 4 14.42 -13.80 5.33
N THR A 5 13.20 -14.18 4.97
CA THR A 5 12.95 -15.10 3.86
C THR A 5 13.01 -14.45 2.48
N MET A 6 13.12 -13.13 2.43
CA MET A 6 13.14 -12.41 1.17
C MET A 6 14.52 -12.49 0.50
N THR A 7 14.53 -12.51 -0.83
CA THR A 7 15.77 -12.44 -1.59
C THR A 7 16.41 -11.07 -1.43
N LYS A 8 17.72 -10.97 -1.66
CA LYS A 8 18.42 -9.69 -1.61
C LYS A 8 17.81 -8.65 -2.55
N HIS A 9 17.44 -9.08 -3.75
CA HIS A 9 16.81 -8.20 -4.75
C HIS A 9 15.48 -7.66 -4.24
N ALA A 10 14.62 -8.52 -3.71
CA ALA A 10 13.33 -8.12 -3.19
C ALA A 10 13.46 -7.17 -2.00
N ILE A 11 14.43 -7.43 -1.12
CA ILE A 11 14.70 -6.56 0.03
C ILE A 11 15.16 -5.18 -0.44
N HIS A 12 16.08 -5.14 -1.40
CA HIS A 12 16.61 -3.89 -1.94
C HIS A 12 15.51 -3.05 -2.59
N ASP A 13 14.74 -3.65 -3.49
CA ASP A 13 13.65 -2.95 -4.16
C ASP A 13 12.60 -2.44 -3.17
N ARG A 14 12.29 -3.25 -2.17
CA ARG A 14 11.33 -2.87 -1.14
C ARG A 14 11.85 -1.72 -0.30
N ALA A 15 13.12 -1.74 0.06
CA ALA A 15 13.74 -0.67 0.85
C ALA A 15 13.71 0.66 0.10
N GLU A 16 14.02 0.65 -1.19
CA GLU A 16 13.96 1.86 -2.03
C GLU A 16 12.54 2.39 -2.14
N ARG A 17 11.57 1.49 -2.32
CA ARG A 17 10.16 1.87 -2.41
C ARG A 17 9.65 2.46 -1.09
N LEU A 18 10.03 1.89 0.04
CA LEU A 18 9.68 2.41 1.36
C LEU A 18 10.29 3.79 1.59
N ALA A 19 11.54 3.98 1.18
CA ALA A 19 12.20 5.28 1.27
C ALA A 19 11.49 6.33 0.41
N PHE A 20 11.11 5.97 -0.82
CA PHE A 20 10.32 6.84 -1.68
C PHE A 20 9.01 7.26 -1.02
N ILE A 21 8.28 6.30 -0.45
CA ILE A 21 7.02 6.60 0.22
C ILE A 21 7.25 7.55 1.40
N ALA A 22 8.26 7.27 2.22
CA ALA A 22 8.54 8.09 3.40
C ALA A 22 8.95 9.52 3.04
N GLU A 23 9.77 9.69 1.99
CA GLU A 23 10.35 10.99 1.66
C GLU A 23 9.46 11.86 0.78
N TYR A 24 8.77 11.26 -0.20
CA TYR A 24 8.06 12.02 -1.23
C TYR A 24 6.54 11.98 -1.09
N VAL A 25 6.00 10.89 -0.59
CA VAL A 25 4.54 10.72 -0.47
C VAL A 25 4.07 11.05 0.94
N GLY A 26 4.82 10.60 1.93
CA GLY A 26 4.40 10.63 3.32
C GLY A 26 3.47 9.46 3.62
N VAL A 27 3.69 8.77 4.73
CA VAL A 27 2.87 7.62 5.11
C VAL A 27 1.46 8.04 5.53
N GLY A 28 1.34 9.14 6.26
CA GLY A 28 0.06 9.58 6.81
C GLY A 28 -0.43 8.68 7.92
N THR A 29 -1.73 8.68 8.14
CA THR A 29 -2.39 7.84 9.14
C THR A 29 -3.26 6.81 8.45
N ILE A 30 -3.36 5.62 9.04
CA ILE A 30 -4.23 4.56 8.51
C ILE A 30 -5.68 5.00 8.70
N GLN A 31 -6.43 5.07 7.60
CA GLN A 31 -7.85 5.45 7.60
C GLN A 31 -8.78 4.30 7.34
N TYR A 32 -8.34 3.30 6.57
CA TYR A 32 -9.17 2.16 6.20
C TYR A 32 -8.40 0.88 6.41
N ARG A 33 -9.07 -0.14 6.95
CA ARG A 33 -8.51 -1.48 7.16
C ARG A 33 -9.45 -2.49 6.56
N PHE A 34 -8.94 -3.31 5.65
CA PHE A 34 -9.72 -4.34 4.99
C PHE A 34 -8.99 -5.68 5.05
N PRO A 35 -9.72 -6.81 5.16
CA PRO A 35 -9.05 -8.11 5.16
C PRO A 35 -8.35 -8.37 3.83
N SER A 36 -7.21 -9.03 3.89
CA SER A 36 -6.53 -9.50 2.69
C SER A 36 -7.18 -10.78 2.18
N GLU A 37 -7.32 -10.89 0.87
CA GLU A 37 -7.84 -12.10 0.25
C GLU A 37 -6.83 -13.23 0.20
N GLN A 38 -5.56 -12.89 0.29
CA GLN A 38 -4.47 -13.86 0.14
C GLN A 38 -4.11 -14.55 1.44
N SER A 39 -4.49 -13.98 2.58
CA SER A 39 -4.16 -14.53 3.89
C SER A 39 -5.09 -13.98 4.95
N GLU A 40 -5.59 -14.88 5.81
CA GLU A 40 -6.39 -14.49 6.98
C GLU A 40 -5.57 -13.78 8.05
N TYR A 41 -4.23 -13.85 7.94
CA TYR A 41 -3.32 -13.19 8.88
C TYR A 41 -2.86 -11.82 8.41
N ALA A 42 -3.30 -11.38 7.26
CA ALA A 42 -2.90 -10.10 6.69
C ALA A 42 -4.10 -9.18 6.49
N GLU A 43 -3.84 -7.89 6.55
CA GLU A 43 -4.85 -6.89 6.21
C GLU A 43 -4.26 -5.82 5.31
N TYR A 44 -5.13 -5.21 4.52
CA TYR A 44 -4.81 -4.05 3.72
C TYR A 44 -5.17 -2.80 4.50
N CYS A 45 -4.19 -1.92 4.71
CA CYS A 45 -4.39 -0.64 5.37
C CYS A 45 -4.18 0.47 4.36
N ILE A 46 -5.16 1.35 4.20
CA ILE A 46 -5.06 2.47 3.28
C ILE A 46 -4.93 3.75 4.10
N THR A 47 -3.88 4.51 3.82
CA THR A 47 -3.54 5.69 4.60
C THR A 47 -4.18 6.95 4.03
N SER A 48 -4.13 8.02 4.80
CA SER A 48 -4.63 9.34 4.42
C SER A 48 -3.93 9.92 3.19
N THR A 49 -2.74 9.42 2.86
CA THR A 49 -1.99 9.86 1.68
C THR A 49 -2.16 8.94 0.47
N GLY A 50 -3.00 7.89 0.58
CA GLY A 50 -3.26 6.97 -0.52
C GLY A 50 -2.25 5.84 -0.66
N VAL A 51 -1.50 5.56 0.39
CA VAL A 51 -0.54 4.43 0.43
C VAL A 51 -1.26 3.18 0.89
N LEU A 52 -0.97 2.05 0.25
CA LEU A 52 -1.44 0.74 0.68
C LEU A 52 -0.35 0.05 1.50
N ILE A 53 -0.66 -0.28 2.74
CA ILE A 53 0.21 -1.03 3.63
C ILE A 53 -0.40 -2.40 3.82
N VAL A 54 0.39 -3.46 3.60
CA VAL A 54 -0.01 -4.83 3.93
C VAL A 54 0.62 -5.17 5.27
N ARG A 55 -0.21 -5.46 6.25
CA ARG A 55 0.21 -5.68 7.64
C ARG A 55 -0.13 -7.09 8.08
N ASN A 56 0.77 -7.72 8.83
CA ASN A 56 0.50 -8.99 9.48
C ASN A 56 -0.25 -8.69 10.79
N ILE A 57 -1.45 -9.26 10.95
CA ILE A 57 -2.32 -8.98 12.09
C ILE A 57 -1.71 -9.53 13.39
N ASP A 58 -1.13 -10.73 13.34
CA ASP A 58 -0.62 -11.38 14.54
C ASP A 58 0.65 -10.73 15.08
N SER A 59 1.60 -10.45 14.21
CA SER A 59 2.88 -9.86 14.61
C SER A 59 2.87 -8.33 14.62
N ASN A 60 1.81 -7.71 14.07
CA ASN A 60 1.72 -6.26 13.89
C ASN A 60 2.86 -5.69 13.04
N SER A 61 3.46 -6.51 12.20
CA SER A 61 4.56 -6.09 11.34
C SER A 61 4.07 -5.73 9.94
N ILE A 62 4.78 -4.80 9.31
CA ILE A 62 4.50 -4.42 7.93
C ILE A 62 5.15 -5.42 7.00
N ILE A 63 4.34 -6.07 6.17
CA ILE A 63 4.83 -7.01 5.16
C ILE A 63 5.35 -6.23 3.96
N THR A 64 4.59 -5.26 3.49
CA THR A 64 4.98 -4.39 2.38
C THR A 64 4.15 -3.11 2.38
N ALA A 65 4.61 -2.12 1.63
CA ALA A 65 3.86 -0.89 1.37
C ALA A 65 4.17 -0.42 -0.05
N TYR A 66 3.15 0.10 -0.72
CA TYR A 66 3.32 0.63 -2.08
C TYR A 66 2.20 1.59 -2.43
N CYS A 67 2.38 2.30 -3.55
CA CYS A 67 1.36 3.18 -4.10
C CYS A 67 0.50 2.36 -5.08
N PRO A 68 -0.75 2.02 -4.72
CA PRO A 68 -1.58 1.19 -5.58
C PRO A 68 -2.04 1.98 -6.81
N ASN A 69 -2.30 1.26 -7.92
CA ASN A 69 -3.02 1.88 -9.01
C ASN A 69 -4.51 1.99 -8.67
N MET A 70 -5.25 2.77 -9.45
CA MET A 70 -6.66 3.00 -9.18
C MET A 70 -7.49 1.72 -9.25
N ASN A 71 -7.18 0.83 -10.20
CA ASN A 71 -7.91 -0.43 -10.34
C ASN A 71 -7.76 -1.31 -9.10
N LYS A 72 -6.57 -1.39 -8.53
CA LYS A 72 -6.33 -2.15 -7.32
C LYS A 72 -7.08 -1.55 -6.14
N ALA A 73 -7.02 -0.23 -5.98
CA ALA A 73 -7.71 0.47 -4.89
C ALA A 73 -9.24 0.28 -5.01
N VAL A 74 -9.79 0.47 -6.20
CA VAL A 74 -11.23 0.27 -6.44
C VAL A 74 -11.65 -1.16 -6.11
N ALA A 75 -10.87 -2.15 -6.52
CA ALA A 75 -11.17 -3.56 -6.25
C ALA A 75 -11.24 -3.84 -4.75
N ILE A 76 -10.28 -3.32 -3.98
CA ILE A 76 -10.25 -3.49 -2.52
C ILE A 76 -11.50 -2.87 -1.87
N PHE A 77 -11.83 -1.65 -2.23
CA PHE A 77 -12.99 -0.96 -1.66
C PHE A 77 -14.30 -1.66 -2.02
N ARG A 78 -14.46 -2.07 -3.28
CA ARG A 78 -15.69 -2.74 -3.72
C ARG A 78 -15.92 -4.07 -3.05
N LYS A 79 -14.87 -4.85 -2.83
CA LYS A 79 -14.97 -6.13 -2.12
C LYS A 79 -15.41 -5.96 -0.67
N ASN A 80 -15.21 -4.80 -0.10
CA ASN A 80 -15.56 -4.50 1.28
C ASN A 80 -16.83 -3.65 1.40
N GLY A 81 -17.66 -3.67 0.38
CA GLY A 81 -18.99 -3.05 0.42
C GLY A 81 -19.06 -1.60 -0.03
N TRP A 82 -17.95 -1.04 -0.50
CA TRP A 82 -17.95 0.32 -1.03
C TRP A 82 -18.30 0.31 -2.52
N THR A 83 -18.95 1.37 -2.98
CA THR A 83 -19.23 1.53 -4.41
C THR A 83 -17.99 1.96 -5.17
N ASN A 84 -17.15 2.77 -4.52
CA ASN A 84 -15.94 3.31 -5.13
C ASN A 84 -14.97 3.78 -4.03
N VAL A 85 -13.76 4.15 -4.44
CA VAL A 85 -12.80 4.80 -3.55
C VAL A 85 -13.34 6.18 -3.17
N PRO A 86 -13.20 6.59 -1.89
CA PRO A 86 -13.58 7.94 -1.50
C PRO A 86 -12.89 9.00 -2.37
N TYR A 87 -13.63 10.04 -2.73
CA TYR A 87 -13.14 11.07 -3.65
C TYR A 87 -11.83 11.70 -3.18
N SER A 88 -11.73 11.97 -1.88
CA SER A 88 -10.51 12.57 -1.31
C SER A 88 -9.26 11.73 -1.48
N LEU A 89 -9.41 10.42 -1.62
CA LEU A 89 -8.29 9.52 -1.84
C LEU A 89 -7.97 9.31 -3.33
N LYS A 90 -8.94 9.46 -4.21
CA LYS A 90 -8.75 9.19 -5.63
C LYS A 90 -7.62 9.99 -6.24
N GLU A 91 -7.61 11.29 -6.00
CA GLU A 91 -6.57 12.17 -6.53
C GLU A 91 -5.19 11.80 -6.00
N LYS A 92 -5.11 11.51 -4.71
CA LYS A 92 -3.85 11.13 -4.06
C LYS A 92 -3.32 9.81 -4.61
N ILE A 93 -4.19 8.80 -4.73
CA ILE A 93 -3.82 7.50 -5.27
C ILE A 93 -3.31 7.63 -6.70
N ASP A 94 -4.04 8.34 -7.54
CA ASP A 94 -3.66 8.53 -8.94
C ASP A 94 -2.33 9.28 -9.08
N LYS A 95 -2.17 10.37 -8.34
CA LYS A 95 -0.95 11.15 -8.34
C LYS A 95 0.26 10.33 -7.90
N ASN A 96 0.11 9.60 -6.77
CA ASN A 96 1.20 8.81 -6.21
C ASN A 96 1.62 7.69 -7.16
N TYR A 97 0.64 7.03 -7.77
CA TYR A 97 0.92 5.97 -8.74
C TYR A 97 1.71 6.49 -9.94
N LYS A 98 1.31 7.63 -10.48
CA LYS A 98 2.00 8.24 -11.63
C LYS A 98 3.44 8.61 -11.29
N VAL A 99 3.67 9.18 -10.11
CA VAL A 99 5.03 9.54 -9.67
C VAL A 99 5.85 8.28 -9.44
N ALA A 100 5.30 7.29 -8.77
CA ALA A 100 5.99 6.02 -8.52
C ALA A 100 6.38 5.32 -9.83
N LYS A 101 5.48 5.32 -10.80
CA LYS A 101 5.75 4.75 -12.12
C LYS A 101 6.87 5.51 -12.83
N LYS A 102 6.84 6.83 -12.78
CA LYS A 102 7.87 7.67 -13.39
C LYS A 102 9.24 7.44 -12.78
N MET A 103 9.29 7.16 -11.49
CA MET A 103 10.53 6.91 -10.75
C MET A 103 10.99 5.44 -10.79
N GLY A 104 10.26 4.58 -11.48
CA GLY A 104 10.66 3.18 -11.67
C GLY A 104 10.26 2.23 -10.55
N PHE A 105 9.33 2.60 -9.69
CA PHE A 105 8.87 1.74 -8.58
C PHE A 105 7.68 0.86 -8.94
N ILE A 106 7.21 0.98 -10.15
CA ILE A 106 6.10 0.16 -10.65
C ILE A 106 6.43 -0.37 -12.05
#